data_d272efb713aaf89ff298e3c5f4b53838
#
_entry.id   d272efb713aaf89ff298e3c5f4b53838
#
_cell.length_a   1.000
_cell.length_b   1.000
_cell.length_c   1.000
_cell.angle_alpha   90.00
_cell.angle_beta   90.00
_cell.angle_gamma   90.00
#
_symmetry.space_group_name_H-M   'P 1'
#
loop_
_entity.id
_entity.type
_entity.pdbx_description
1 polymer ?
#
loop_
_entity_poly.entity_id
_entity_poly.type
_entity_poly.pdbx_seq_one_letter_code
_entity_poly.pdbx_strand_id
1 'polypeptide(L)'
;MNIDSLDPGIFGQSDHKAWLKLVERALKGKDFQETLVSQTDDGIAIEPLYERRQVGIRLSRQRDDLPWTRTQRMDDPDPSQALAQLGDDLANGASGISFVSKTSASAYGTGIDAQVPGLADALVATPHKALTLRLDGFASRSIDALIASTENPPVETAHLGLDAFSRDGATATFTNDAKRFAERGFAGTIVNADGRVVHNAGGTEAQELAVMAASLVGHLRLLEEAGLAPEAALAATSLCLSADQNQFTTIAKMRAARLIFARVALACGVADSPPAHLFAETSYRMLTCLDPETNILRNTIAVFSAGVGGARHSRSSGKAPGAQHANDPRGRKPSRSCCRSCCGCRRYRGAD
;
A
#
# COMPACT_ATOMS: atom_id res chain seq x y z
N MET A 1 36.48 -13.92 -3.43
CA MET A 1 36.66 -13.10 -2.22
C MET A 1 35.69 -13.64 -1.19
N ASN A 2 36.19 -14.26 -0.11
CA ASN A 2 35.32 -14.92 0.86
C ASN A 2 34.79 -13.87 1.81
N ILE A 3 33.45 -13.65 1.81
CA ILE A 3 32.79 -12.61 2.62
C ILE A 3 32.95 -12.89 4.12
N ASP A 4 33.17 -14.14 4.51
CA ASP A 4 33.41 -14.55 5.90
C ASP A 4 34.76 -14.05 6.47
N SER A 5 35.61 -13.46 5.62
CA SER A 5 36.93 -12.93 6.04
C SER A 5 36.93 -11.43 6.35
N LEU A 6 35.79 -10.74 6.23
CA LEU A 6 35.65 -9.33 6.59
C LEU A 6 35.39 -9.24 8.11
N ASP A 7 36.47 -9.20 8.89
CA ASP A 7 36.39 -8.90 10.31
C ASP A 7 36.14 -7.40 10.51
N PRO A 8 34.93 -6.99 10.99
CA PRO A 8 34.64 -5.59 11.28
C PRO A 8 35.53 -5.03 12.39
N GLY A 9 36.18 -5.87 13.18
CA GLY A 9 37.15 -5.49 14.22
C GLY A 9 38.45 -4.85 13.68
N ILE A 10 38.74 -5.00 12.38
CA ILE A 10 39.89 -4.36 11.72
C ILE A 10 39.73 -2.84 11.72
N PHE A 11 38.50 -2.34 11.71
CA PHE A 11 38.22 -0.91 11.79
C PHE A 11 38.08 -0.52 13.26
N GLY A 12 38.96 0.33 13.77
CA GLY A 12 38.85 0.86 15.11
C GLY A 12 37.46 1.46 15.37
N GLN A 13 36.93 1.27 16.57
CA GLN A 13 35.65 1.85 16.95
C GLN A 13 35.78 3.38 16.99
N SER A 14 35.06 4.08 16.09
CA SER A 14 34.91 5.53 16.14
C SER A 14 33.68 5.87 16.97
N ASP A 15 33.86 6.76 17.95
CA ASP A 15 32.73 7.33 18.69
C ASP A 15 32.10 8.52 17.93
N HIS A 16 30.92 8.91 18.36
CA HIS A 16 30.19 10.04 17.75
C HIS A 16 30.99 11.35 17.83
N LYS A 17 31.80 11.54 18.89
CA LYS A 17 32.63 12.74 19.05
C LYS A 17 33.75 12.80 18.02
N ALA A 18 34.39 11.67 17.72
CA ALA A 18 35.41 11.61 16.69
C ALA A 18 34.81 11.91 15.30
N TRP A 19 33.60 11.40 15.02
CA TRP A 19 32.86 11.70 13.80
C TRP A 19 32.53 13.20 13.70
N LEU A 20 32.01 13.84 14.75
CA LEU A 20 31.70 15.27 14.75
C LEU A 20 32.93 16.12 14.43
N LYS A 21 34.10 15.82 15.00
CA LYS A 21 35.35 16.51 14.69
C LYS A 21 35.77 16.42 13.21
N LEU A 22 35.46 15.30 12.57
CA LEU A 22 35.71 15.13 11.14
C LEU A 22 34.73 15.96 10.32
N VAL A 23 33.47 15.99 10.72
CA VAL A 23 32.42 16.79 10.08
C VAL A 23 32.72 18.29 10.19
N GLU A 24 33.08 18.79 11.36
CA GLU A 24 33.46 20.19 11.55
C GLU A 24 34.60 20.62 10.61
N ARG A 25 35.62 19.75 10.47
CA ARG A 25 36.71 19.98 9.53
C ARG A 25 36.25 20.02 8.07
N ALA A 26 35.33 19.12 7.72
CA ALA A 26 34.77 19.02 6.36
C ALA A 26 33.88 20.22 6.02
N LEU A 27 33.12 20.73 6.97
CA LEU A 27 32.20 21.86 6.83
C LEU A 27 32.94 23.21 6.63
N LYS A 28 34.20 23.31 7.05
CA LYS A 28 35.01 24.55 6.90
C LYS A 28 34.30 25.81 7.39
N GLY A 29 33.63 25.71 8.52
CA GLY A 29 32.92 26.82 9.14
C GLY A 29 31.47 27.05 8.70
N LYS A 30 30.93 26.18 7.82
CA LYS A 30 29.51 26.20 7.52
C LYS A 30 28.71 25.61 8.67
N ASP A 31 27.49 26.10 8.87
CA ASP A 31 26.59 25.59 9.90
C ASP A 31 26.22 24.13 9.66
N PHE A 32 26.23 23.33 10.74
CA PHE A 32 25.93 21.91 10.70
C PHE A 32 24.46 21.67 10.36
N GLN A 33 23.55 22.38 11.02
CA GLN A 33 22.11 22.20 10.86
C GLN A 33 21.68 22.56 9.44
N GLU A 34 22.13 23.70 8.92
CA GLU A 34 21.78 24.17 7.58
C GLU A 34 22.36 23.29 6.46
N THR A 35 23.51 22.63 6.72
CA THR A 35 24.23 21.90 5.66
C THR A 35 23.91 20.41 5.63
N LEU A 36 23.72 19.78 6.78
CA LEU A 36 23.65 18.31 6.89
C LEU A 36 22.32 17.79 7.44
N VAL A 37 21.56 18.62 8.15
CA VAL A 37 20.23 18.19 8.64
C VAL A 37 19.19 18.54 7.60
N SER A 38 18.47 17.52 7.13
CA SER A 38 17.32 17.69 6.25
C SER A 38 16.02 17.59 7.04
N GLN A 39 14.92 18.03 6.45
CA GLN A 39 13.60 17.92 7.05
C GLN A 39 12.64 17.18 6.12
N THR A 40 11.73 16.43 6.71
CA THR A 40 10.58 15.90 5.98
C THR A 40 9.56 17.00 5.70
N ASP A 41 8.60 16.74 4.83
CA ASP A 41 7.47 17.66 4.58
C ASP A 41 6.62 17.92 5.85
N ASP A 42 6.73 17.05 6.86
CA ASP A 42 6.12 17.20 8.18
C ASP A 42 6.99 17.99 9.17
N GLY A 43 8.14 18.51 8.73
CA GLY A 43 9.07 19.25 9.59
C GLY A 43 9.87 18.39 10.57
N ILE A 44 9.91 17.07 10.36
CA ILE A 44 10.72 16.16 11.17
C ILE A 44 12.18 16.26 10.71
N ALA A 45 13.07 16.65 11.62
CA ALA A 45 14.51 16.72 11.35
C ALA A 45 15.08 15.32 11.10
N ILE A 46 15.90 15.21 10.04
CA ILE A 46 16.65 14.00 9.70
C ILE A 46 18.12 14.31 9.88
N GLU A 47 18.70 13.73 10.92
CA GLU A 47 20.13 13.85 11.21
C GLU A 47 20.95 13.04 10.20
N PRO A 48 22.16 13.49 9.85
CA PRO A 48 23.02 12.78 8.90
C PRO A 48 23.54 11.44 9.42
N LEU A 49 23.55 11.24 10.75
CA LEU A 49 23.95 10.00 11.39
C LEU A 49 23.17 9.76 12.67
N TYR A 50 22.63 8.55 12.83
CA TYR A 50 21.98 8.09 14.05
C TYR A 50 22.80 6.98 14.71
N GLU A 51 22.94 7.07 16.03
CA GLU A 51 23.51 5.96 16.78
C GLU A 51 22.58 4.75 16.80
N ARG A 52 23.18 3.55 16.84
CA ARG A 52 22.42 2.32 16.95
C ARG A 52 21.67 2.26 18.27
N ARG A 53 20.33 2.27 18.23
CA ARG A 53 19.51 2.04 19.42
C ARG A 53 19.64 0.59 19.87
N GLN A 54 19.94 0.39 21.17
CA GLN A 54 20.09 -0.94 21.75
C GLN A 54 18.76 -1.66 21.94
N VAL A 55 17.65 -0.94 22.04
CA VAL A 55 16.32 -1.52 22.27
C VAL A 55 15.40 -1.11 21.13
N GLY A 56 15.08 -2.05 20.27
CA GLY A 56 14.02 -1.92 19.28
C GLY A 56 12.74 -2.58 19.78
N ILE A 57 11.61 -1.92 19.61
CA ILE A 57 10.31 -2.58 19.79
C ILE A 57 10.18 -3.64 18.71
N ARG A 58 10.16 -4.90 19.11
CA ARG A 58 9.86 -6.01 18.20
C ARG A 58 8.36 -6.09 18.04
N LEU A 59 7.87 -5.77 16.86
CA LEU A 59 6.48 -6.00 16.49
C LEU A 59 6.35 -7.43 15.96
N SER A 60 5.29 -8.13 16.40
CA SER A 60 5.02 -9.45 15.88
C SER A 60 4.80 -9.38 14.35
N ARG A 61 5.43 -10.31 13.63
CA ARG A 61 5.16 -10.55 12.22
C ARG A 61 4.18 -11.69 12.11
N GLN A 62 3.33 -11.63 11.10
CA GLN A 62 2.34 -12.68 10.91
C GLN A 62 2.99 -14.05 10.62
N ARG A 63 4.12 -14.04 9.87
CA ARG A 63 4.98 -15.22 9.63
C ARG A 63 6.34 -14.70 9.18
N ASP A 64 7.39 -15.10 9.87
CA ASP A 64 8.76 -14.62 9.61
C ASP A 64 9.41 -15.28 8.38
N ASP A 65 8.90 -16.43 7.98
CA ASP A 65 9.43 -17.34 6.96
C ASP A 65 8.84 -17.13 5.56
N LEU A 66 7.80 -16.30 5.41
CA LEU A 66 7.15 -16.08 4.12
C LEU A 66 7.56 -14.76 3.47
N PRO A 67 7.82 -14.77 2.15
CA PRO A 67 8.01 -13.55 1.40
C PRO A 67 6.72 -12.71 1.38
N TRP A 68 6.87 -11.40 1.15
CA TRP A 68 5.69 -10.55 0.92
C TRP A 68 4.95 -10.96 -0.36
N THR A 69 3.63 -10.84 -0.34
CA THR A 69 2.78 -11.13 -1.50
C THR A 69 2.97 -10.04 -2.56
N ARG A 70 3.34 -10.44 -3.75
CA ARG A 70 3.44 -9.57 -4.94
C ARG A 70 2.06 -9.50 -5.58
N THR A 71 1.36 -8.40 -5.31
CA THR A 71 -0.01 -8.21 -5.78
C THR A 71 -0.01 -7.34 -7.02
N GLN A 72 -0.62 -7.80 -8.10
CA GLN A 72 -0.82 -7.02 -9.31
C GLN A 72 -2.20 -6.37 -9.32
N ARG A 73 -2.25 -5.17 -9.91
CA ARG A 73 -3.47 -4.38 -10.03
C ARG A 73 -4.21 -4.80 -11.30
N MET A 74 -5.50 -5.10 -11.15
CA MET A 74 -6.40 -5.34 -12.25
C MET A 74 -7.50 -4.26 -12.25
N ASP A 75 -7.46 -3.37 -13.23
CA ASP A 75 -8.33 -2.21 -13.35
C ASP A 75 -8.69 -1.85 -14.80
N ASP A 76 -8.41 -2.74 -15.75
CA ASP A 76 -8.79 -2.51 -17.15
C ASP A 76 -10.31 -2.65 -17.29
N PRO A 77 -11.00 -1.63 -17.86
CA PRO A 77 -12.44 -1.66 -18.03
C PRO A 77 -12.91 -2.69 -19.10
N ASP A 78 -12.01 -3.15 -19.97
CA ASP A 78 -12.28 -4.23 -20.92
C ASP A 78 -12.01 -5.58 -20.25
N PRO A 79 -13.04 -6.44 -20.06
CA PRO A 79 -12.87 -7.73 -19.41
C PRO A 79 -11.85 -8.63 -20.10
N SER A 80 -11.79 -8.61 -21.42
CA SER A 80 -10.88 -9.46 -22.19
C SER A 80 -9.42 -9.07 -21.96
N GLN A 81 -9.16 -7.76 -21.90
CA GLN A 81 -7.83 -7.24 -21.60
C GLN A 81 -7.44 -7.52 -20.13
N ALA A 82 -8.38 -7.32 -19.20
CA ALA A 82 -8.17 -7.62 -17.78
C ALA A 82 -7.80 -9.09 -17.57
N LEU A 83 -8.49 -10.02 -18.23
CA LEU A 83 -8.21 -11.46 -18.13
C LEU A 83 -6.89 -11.86 -18.78
N ALA A 84 -6.56 -11.28 -19.94
CA ALA A 84 -5.25 -11.50 -20.58
C ALA A 84 -4.12 -11.03 -19.67
N GLN A 85 -4.26 -9.83 -19.08
CA GLN A 85 -3.28 -9.28 -18.10
C GLN A 85 -3.15 -10.20 -16.88
N LEU A 86 -4.25 -10.72 -16.36
CA LEU A 86 -4.22 -11.66 -15.23
C LEU A 86 -3.34 -12.87 -15.54
N GLY A 87 -3.52 -13.48 -16.72
CA GLY A 87 -2.71 -14.62 -17.15
C GLY A 87 -1.22 -14.29 -17.20
N ASP A 88 -0.88 -13.15 -17.79
CA ASP A 88 0.49 -12.68 -17.92
C ASP A 88 1.11 -12.37 -16.54
N ASP A 89 0.41 -11.68 -15.67
CA ASP A 89 0.90 -11.31 -14.34
C ASP A 89 1.21 -12.55 -13.48
N LEU A 90 0.35 -13.57 -13.54
CA LEU A 90 0.53 -14.82 -12.82
C LEU A 90 1.70 -15.64 -13.39
N ALA A 91 1.82 -15.72 -14.70
CA ALA A 91 2.95 -16.38 -15.37
C ALA A 91 4.30 -15.70 -15.01
N ASN A 92 4.29 -14.37 -14.77
CA ASN A 92 5.45 -13.61 -14.39
C ASN A 92 5.65 -13.48 -12.87
N GLY A 93 4.96 -14.29 -12.08
CA GLY A 93 5.26 -14.49 -10.67
C GLY A 93 4.47 -13.60 -9.70
N ALA A 94 3.34 -13.04 -10.12
CA ALA A 94 2.39 -12.49 -9.17
C ALA A 94 1.86 -13.60 -8.25
N SER A 95 1.72 -13.30 -6.98
CA SER A 95 1.17 -14.21 -5.96
C SER A 95 -0.12 -13.66 -5.34
N GLY A 96 -0.58 -12.51 -5.82
CA GLY A 96 -1.83 -11.88 -5.45
C GLY A 96 -2.37 -10.99 -6.53
N ILE A 97 -3.69 -10.81 -6.54
CA ILE A 97 -4.39 -9.93 -7.47
C ILE A 97 -5.25 -8.94 -6.68
N SER A 98 -5.19 -7.69 -7.08
CA SER A 98 -6.05 -6.64 -6.54
C SER A 98 -6.99 -6.15 -7.62
N PHE A 99 -8.26 -6.51 -7.50
CA PHE A 99 -9.31 -5.97 -8.34
C PHE A 99 -9.69 -4.57 -7.86
N VAL A 100 -9.69 -3.61 -8.76
CA VAL A 100 -10.04 -2.23 -8.46
C VAL A 100 -11.32 -1.88 -9.20
N SER A 101 -12.37 -1.57 -8.43
CA SER A 101 -13.65 -1.11 -8.98
C SER A 101 -13.54 0.32 -9.51
N LYS A 102 -14.37 0.68 -10.47
CA LYS A 102 -14.56 2.07 -10.94
C LYS A 102 -14.92 3.05 -9.82
N THR A 103 -15.55 2.55 -8.75
CA THR A 103 -15.96 3.35 -7.59
C THR A 103 -14.87 3.48 -6.54
N SER A 104 -13.77 2.73 -6.68
CA SER A 104 -12.64 2.86 -5.76
C SER A 104 -12.01 4.25 -5.78
N ALA A 105 -11.63 4.74 -4.62
CA ALA A 105 -10.83 5.96 -4.48
C ALA A 105 -9.48 5.85 -5.20
N SER A 106 -8.99 4.63 -5.45
CA SER A 106 -7.75 4.36 -6.18
C SER A 106 -7.97 3.97 -7.65
N ALA A 107 -9.16 4.21 -8.21
CA ALA A 107 -9.46 3.89 -9.62
C ALA A 107 -8.71 4.78 -10.60
N TYR A 108 -8.50 6.06 -10.27
CA TYR A 108 -7.78 7.05 -11.10
C TYR A 108 -8.30 7.18 -12.54
N GLY A 109 -9.61 6.99 -12.73
CA GLY A 109 -10.26 7.06 -14.05
C GLY A 109 -10.27 5.75 -14.83
N THR A 110 -9.75 4.68 -14.26
CA THR A 110 -9.85 3.28 -14.73
C THR A 110 -10.71 2.47 -13.76
N GLY A 111 -10.66 1.17 -13.85
CA GLY A 111 -11.34 0.28 -12.92
C GLY A 111 -12.37 -0.61 -13.60
N ILE A 112 -12.51 -1.81 -13.06
CA ILE A 112 -13.46 -2.80 -13.56
C ILE A 112 -14.88 -2.51 -13.06
N ASP A 113 -15.85 -2.87 -13.88
CA ASP A 113 -17.23 -2.89 -13.43
C ASP A 113 -17.44 -4.11 -12.53
N ALA A 114 -18.12 -3.92 -11.41
CA ALA A 114 -18.43 -4.99 -10.46
C ALA A 114 -19.25 -6.14 -11.08
N GLN A 115 -19.85 -5.90 -12.24
CA GLN A 115 -20.69 -6.86 -12.96
C GLN A 115 -20.00 -7.44 -14.21
N VAL A 116 -18.67 -7.44 -14.25
CA VAL A 116 -17.94 -8.02 -15.40
C VAL A 116 -18.28 -9.50 -15.54
N PRO A 117 -19.02 -9.88 -16.61
CA PRO A 117 -19.27 -11.29 -16.88
C PRO A 117 -17.94 -12.04 -17.08
N GLY A 118 -17.81 -13.21 -16.48
CA GLY A 118 -16.63 -14.04 -16.63
C GLY A 118 -15.48 -13.74 -15.65
N LEU A 119 -15.54 -12.69 -14.82
CA LEU A 119 -14.52 -12.46 -13.82
C LEU A 119 -14.45 -13.61 -12.80
N ALA A 120 -15.61 -14.06 -12.36
CA ALA A 120 -15.72 -15.20 -11.47
C ALA A 120 -15.23 -16.50 -12.14
N ASP A 121 -15.63 -16.73 -13.38
CA ASP A 121 -15.20 -17.91 -14.15
C ASP A 121 -13.68 -17.91 -14.37
N ALA A 122 -13.09 -16.75 -14.63
CA ALA A 122 -11.65 -16.62 -14.79
C ALA A 122 -10.88 -16.88 -13.49
N LEU A 123 -11.41 -16.44 -12.35
CA LEU A 123 -10.83 -16.76 -11.05
C LEU A 123 -10.89 -18.27 -10.75
N VAL A 124 -12.00 -18.92 -11.11
CA VAL A 124 -12.17 -20.37 -10.96
C VAL A 124 -11.27 -21.16 -11.92
N ALA A 125 -11.14 -20.69 -13.15
CA ALA A 125 -10.32 -21.35 -14.18
C ALA A 125 -8.81 -21.22 -13.94
N THR A 126 -8.39 -20.31 -13.05
CA THR A 126 -6.97 -20.07 -12.80
C THR A 126 -6.46 -21.08 -11.75
N PRO A 127 -5.50 -21.98 -12.10
CA PRO A 127 -5.02 -23.02 -11.18
C PRO A 127 -4.10 -22.46 -10.09
N HIS A 128 -4.67 -21.87 -9.04
CA HIS A 128 -3.88 -21.20 -7.99
C HIS A 128 -4.15 -21.77 -6.61
N LYS A 129 -3.19 -22.51 -6.09
CA LYS A 129 -3.24 -23.05 -4.73
C LYS A 129 -2.83 -22.06 -3.63
N ALA A 130 -2.45 -20.83 -3.95
CA ALA A 130 -1.94 -19.87 -2.97
C ALA A 130 -2.14 -18.41 -3.39
N LEU A 131 -3.22 -18.10 -4.10
CA LEU A 131 -3.50 -16.75 -4.56
C LEU A 131 -4.13 -15.91 -3.45
N THR A 132 -3.57 -14.73 -3.21
CA THR A 132 -4.22 -13.71 -2.39
C THR A 132 -5.10 -12.81 -3.27
N LEU A 133 -6.37 -12.74 -2.94
CA LEU A 133 -7.32 -11.85 -3.59
C LEU A 133 -7.55 -10.61 -2.74
N ARG A 134 -7.50 -9.43 -3.36
CA ARG A 134 -7.94 -8.18 -2.75
C ARG A 134 -8.99 -7.51 -3.61
N LEU A 135 -10.06 -7.07 -2.98
CA LEU A 135 -11.10 -6.23 -3.57
C LEU A 135 -10.93 -4.79 -3.10
N ASP A 136 -11.13 -3.83 -3.97
CA ASP A 136 -10.94 -2.41 -3.69
C ASP A 136 -12.10 -1.62 -4.29
N GLY A 137 -12.96 -1.06 -3.43
CA GLY A 137 -14.12 -0.26 -3.82
C GLY A 137 -15.32 -1.04 -4.35
N PHE A 138 -15.48 -2.32 -4.01
CA PHE A 138 -16.64 -3.12 -4.41
C PHE A 138 -17.78 -2.99 -3.39
N ALA A 139 -19.01 -2.89 -3.92
CA ALA A 139 -20.21 -2.96 -3.09
C ALA A 139 -20.42 -4.40 -2.57
N SER A 140 -21.02 -4.54 -1.40
CA SER A 140 -21.24 -5.82 -0.70
C SER A 140 -21.92 -6.88 -1.57
N ARG A 141 -22.94 -6.50 -2.34
CA ARG A 141 -23.63 -7.41 -3.27
C ARG A 141 -22.72 -7.97 -4.36
N SER A 142 -21.73 -7.20 -4.81
CA SER A 142 -20.76 -7.64 -5.81
C SER A 142 -19.76 -8.61 -5.21
N ILE A 143 -19.38 -8.36 -3.95
CA ILE A 143 -18.57 -9.28 -3.14
C ILE A 143 -19.32 -10.60 -2.95
N ASP A 144 -20.62 -10.55 -2.62
CA ASP A 144 -21.45 -11.76 -2.48
C ASP A 144 -21.52 -12.59 -3.77
N ALA A 145 -21.75 -11.93 -4.90
CA ALA A 145 -21.80 -12.61 -6.20
C ALA A 145 -20.46 -13.27 -6.52
N LEU A 146 -19.35 -12.60 -6.26
CA LEU A 146 -18.01 -13.14 -6.45
C LEU A 146 -17.75 -14.36 -5.56
N ILE A 147 -18.11 -14.27 -4.28
CA ILE A 147 -17.93 -15.37 -3.32
C ILE A 147 -18.85 -16.56 -3.67
N ALA A 148 -20.10 -16.31 -4.04
CA ALA A 148 -21.04 -17.38 -4.42
C ALA A 148 -20.56 -18.16 -5.66
N SER A 149 -19.87 -17.50 -6.59
CA SER A 149 -19.28 -18.16 -7.76
C SER A 149 -18.02 -18.97 -7.44
N THR A 150 -17.45 -18.80 -6.24
CA THR A 150 -16.24 -19.48 -5.78
C THR A 150 -16.55 -20.47 -4.64
N GLU A 151 -17.58 -21.30 -4.73
CA GLU A 151 -17.94 -22.31 -3.70
C GLU A 151 -16.80 -23.27 -3.34
N ASN A 152 -15.78 -23.36 -4.20
CA ASN A 152 -14.46 -23.92 -3.90
C ASN A 152 -13.41 -22.88 -4.27
N PRO A 153 -13.11 -21.88 -3.39
CA PRO A 153 -12.22 -20.81 -3.75
C PRO A 153 -10.80 -21.34 -4.02
N PRO A 154 -10.25 -21.11 -5.21
CA PRO A 154 -8.82 -21.27 -5.43
C PRO A 154 -8.01 -20.18 -4.68
N VAL A 155 -8.68 -19.40 -3.85
CA VAL A 155 -8.15 -18.26 -3.13
C VAL A 155 -7.87 -18.67 -1.69
N GLU A 156 -6.60 -18.74 -1.34
CA GLU A 156 -6.17 -19.09 0.02
C GLU A 156 -6.51 -17.98 1.01
N THR A 157 -6.48 -16.72 0.56
CA THR A 157 -6.73 -15.54 1.40
C THR A 157 -7.47 -14.47 0.62
N ALA A 158 -8.58 -13.98 1.16
CA ALA A 158 -9.37 -12.91 0.57
C ALA A 158 -9.41 -11.66 1.47
N HIS A 159 -9.17 -10.50 0.88
CA HIS A 159 -9.30 -9.20 1.52
C HIS A 159 -10.44 -8.43 0.85
N LEU A 160 -11.56 -8.25 1.54
CA LEU A 160 -12.81 -7.75 0.93
C LEU A 160 -12.82 -6.23 0.75
N GLY A 161 -12.00 -5.50 1.51
CA GLY A 161 -11.78 -4.07 1.30
C GLY A 161 -12.98 -3.17 1.60
N LEU A 162 -13.91 -3.59 2.48
CA LEU A 162 -15.00 -2.72 2.89
C LEU A 162 -14.47 -1.48 3.60
N ASP A 163 -14.99 -0.32 3.26
CA ASP A 163 -14.62 0.95 3.88
C ASP A 163 -15.84 1.84 4.06
N ALA A 164 -16.25 2.03 5.32
CA ALA A 164 -17.39 2.87 5.69
C ALA A 164 -17.18 4.36 5.40
N PHE A 165 -15.93 4.79 5.27
CA PHE A 165 -15.52 6.18 5.08
C PHE A 165 -15.13 6.49 3.64
N SER A 166 -15.23 5.51 2.74
CA SER A 166 -15.07 5.75 1.31
C SER A 166 -16.20 6.64 0.76
N ARG A 167 -15.94 7.29 -0.38
CA ARG A 167 -16.92 8.20 -1.02
C ARG A 167 -18.31 7.58 -1.19
N ASP A 168 -18.35 6.28 -1.51
CA ASP A 168 -19.57 5.51 -1.77
C ASP A 168 -19.90 4.57 -0.60
N GLY A 169 -19.21 4.72 0.54
CA GLY A 169 -19.39 3.95 1.75
C GLY A 169 -20.75 4.25 2.38
N ALA A 170 -21.66 3.28 2.32
CA ALA A 170 -22.94 3.37 3.01
C ALA A 170 -22.73 2.91 4.46
N THR A 171 -22.39 3.84 5.36
CA THR A 171 -22.22 3.56 6.79
C THR A 171 -23.45 2.82 7.36
N ALA A 172 -24.64 3.10 6.86
CA ALA A 172 -25.88 2.45 7.30
C ALA A 172 -25.93 0.94 7.01
N THR A 173 -25.26 0.44 5.97
CA THR A 173 -25.23 -0.99 5.62
C THR A 173 -23.95 -1.66 6.06
N PHE A 174 -22.90 -0.89 6.32
CA PHE A 174 -21.56 -1.38 6.63
C PHE A 174 -21.55 -2.38 7.80
N THR A 175 -22.20 -2.03 8.91
CA THR A 175 -22.23 -2.85 10.12
C THR A 175 -22.86 -4.23 9.85
N ASN A 176 -23.98 -4.27 9.12
CA ASN A 176 -24.65 -5.51 8.75
C ASN A 176 -23.79 -6.34 7.78
N ASP A 177 -23.17 -5.71 6.79
CA ASP A 177 -22.32 -6.38 5.81
C ASP A 177 -21.06 -6.94 6.46
N ALA A 178 -20.39 -6.16 7.32
CA ALA A 178 -19.21 -6.60 8.05
C ALA A 178 -19.51 -7.80 8.95
N LYS A 179 -20.63 -7.76 9.69
CA LYS A 179 -21.09 -8.89 10.51
C LYS A 179 -21.34 -10.13 9.68
N ARG A 180 -22.10 -10.01 8.61
CA ARG A 180 -22.42 -11.09 7.68
C ARG A 180 -21.19 -11.76 7.08
N PHE A 181 -20.17 -10.96 6.70
CA PHE A 181 -18.92 -11.50 6.18
C PHE A 181 -18.07 -12.12 7.30
N ALA A 182 -18.05 -11.56 8.49
CA ALA A 182 -17.35 -12.16 9.63
C ALA A 182 -17.90 -13.54 10.00
N GLU A 183 -19.22 -13.71 9.97
CA GLU A 183 -19.89 -14.99 10.25
C GLU A 183 -19.55 -16.09 9.20
N ARG A 184 -19.14 -15.71 7.99
CA ARG A 184 -18.72 -16.67 6.95
C ARG A 184 -17.31 -17.24 7.14
N GLY A 185 -16.51 -16.69 8.05
CA GLY A 185 -15.22 -17.23 8.42
C GLY A 185 -14.14 -17.17 7.34
N PHE A 186 -14.00 -16.03 6.65
CA PHE A 186 -12.94 -15.84 5.66
C PHE A 186 -11.53 -15.89 6.28
N ALA A 187 -10.61 -16.54 5.57
CA ALA A 187 -9.19 -16.34 5.80
C ALA A 187 -8.77 -15.02 5.12
N GLY A 188 -8.58 -13.95 5.90
CA GLY A 188 -8.19 -12.64 5.40
C GLY A 188 -8.81 -11.50 6.19
N THR A 189 -9.02 -10.35 5.54
CA THR A 189 -9.62 -9.17 6.19
C THR A 189 -10.89 -8.72 5.48
N ILE A 190 -11.82 -8.18 6.25
CA ILE A 190 -13.11 -7.72 5.76
C ILE A 190 -13.05 -6.22 5.46
N VAL A 191 -12.41 -5.49 6.36
CA VAL A 191 -12.41 -4.03 6.40
C VAL A 191 -11.04 -3.46 6.04
N ASN A 192 -11.03 -2.27 5.45
CA ASN A 192 -9.81 -1.58 5.04
C ASN A 192 -9.74 -0.16 5.62
N ALA A 193 -8.74 0.09 6.47
CA ALA A 193 -8.41 1.44 6.92
C ALA A 193 -7.44 2.08 5.92
N ASP A 194 -7.94 2.99 5.08
CA ASP A 194 -7.23 3.52 3.90
C ASP A 194 -6.70 4.94 4.11
N GLY A 195 -5.38 5.10 4.03
CA GLY A 195 -4.70 6.39 4.04
C GLY A 195 -4.36 6.94 2.65
N ARG A 196 -4.40 6.11 1.59
CA ARG A 196 -3.93 6.45 0.24
C ARG A 196 -4.60 7.69 -0.37
N VAL A 197 -5.87 7.92 -0.04
CA VAL A 197 -6.63 9.07 -0.54
C VAL A 197 -5.92 10.38 -0.21
N VAL A 198 -5.43 10.51 1.02
CA VAL A 198 -4.71 11.71 1.49
C VAL A 198 -3.35 11.83 0.79
N HIS A 199 -2.60 10.74 0.70
CA HIS A 199 -1.34 10.74 -0.03
C HIS A 199 -1.52 11.21 -1.47
N ASN A 200 -2.48 10.65 -2.19
CA ASN A 200 -2.72 10.99 -3.60
C ASN A 200 -3.28 12.41 -3.80
N ALA A 201 -3.90 12.98 -2.76
CA ALA A 201 -4.32 14.38 -2.74
C ALA A 201 -3.18 15.38 -2.44
N GLY A 202 -1.96 14.88 -2.21
CA GLY A 202 -0.79 15.70 -1.92
C GLY A 202 -0.43 15.79 -0.43
N GLY A 203 -1.08 14.97 0.41
CA GLY A 203 -0.77 14.91 1.84
C GLY A 203 0.61 14.35 2.14
N THR A 204 1.12 14.71 3.32
CA THR A 204 2.38 14.23 3.85
C THR A 204 2.26 12.80 4.41
N GLU A 205 3.39 12.19 4.74
CA GLU A 205 3.42 10.84 5.30
C GLU A 205 2.73 10.77 6.67
N ALA A 206 2.87 11.79 7.51
CA ALA A 206 2.18 11.85 8.79
C ALA A 206 0.67 12.06 8.64
N GLN A 207 0.24 12.87 7.66
CA GLN A 207 -1.17 13.05 7.35
C GLN A 207 -1.81 11.76 6.82
N GLU A 208 -1.11 11.01 5.96
CA GLU A 208 -1.57 9.70 5.49
C GLU A 208 -1.75 8.73 6.66
N LEU A 209 -0.75 8.64 7.56
CA LEU A 209 -0.82 7.81 8.76
C LEU A 209 -1.96 8.23 9.70
N ALA A 210 -2.19 9.53 9.87
CA ALA A 210 -3.24 10.06 10.73
C ALA A 210 -4.63 9.67 10.22
N VAL A 211 -4.88 9.77 8.91
CA VAL A 211 -6.16 9.39 8.31
C VAL A 211 -6.35 7.87 8.36
N MET A 212 -5.32 7.09 8.08
CA MET A 212 -5.37 5.65 8.24
C MET A 212 -5.70 5.25 9.69
N ALA A 213 -5.07 5.89 10.68
CA ALA A 213 -5.34 5.63 12.09
C ALA A 213 -6.77 6.03 12.51
N ALA A 214 -7.25 7.18 12.04
CA ALA A 214 -8.62 7.63 12.30
C ALA A 214 -9.65 6.67 11.67
N SER A 215 -9.41 6.23 10.43
CA SER A 215 -10.24 5.22 9.75
C SER A 215 -10.23 3.89 10.51
N LEU A 216 -9.06 3.42 10.96
CA LEU A 216 -8.95 2.21 11.79
C LEU A 216 -9.84 2.31 13.04
N VAL A 217 -9.69 3.39 13.83
CA VAL A 217 -10.48 3.57 15.05
C VAL A 217 -11.97 3.67 14.76
N GLY A 218 -12.35 4.39 13.70
CA GLY A 218 -13.73 4.50 13.26
C GLY A 218 -14.34 3.14 12.89
N HIS A 219 -13.61 2.35 12.11
CA HIS A 219 -14.05 1.00 11.74
C HIS A 219 -14.16 0.07 12.94
N LEU A 220 -13.22 0.11 13.89
CA LEU A 220 -13.28 -0.72 15.09
C LEU A 220 -14.55 -0.44 15.91
N ARG A 221 -14.96 0.83 16.04
CA ARG A 221 -16.21 1.21 16.71
C ARG A 221 -17.44 0.63 15.98
N LEU A 222 -17.48 0.74 14.66
CA LEU A 222 -18.57 0.17 13.86
C LEU A 222 -18.62 -1.37 13.94
N LEU A 223 -17.46 -2.03 14.00
CA LEU A 223 -17.38 -3.48 14.17
C LEU A 223 -17.81 -3.91 15.58
N GLU A 224 -17.49 -3.13 16.61
CA GLU A 224 -18.00 -3.33 17.97
C GLU A 224 -19.53 -3.20 18.03
N GLU A 225 -20.10 -2.18 17.38
CA GLU A 225 -21.55 -2.02 17.22
C GLU A 225 -22.18 -3.22 16.47
N ALA A 226 -21.46 -3.83 15.55
CA ALA A 226 -21.84 -5.07 14.86
C ALA A 226 -21.77 -6.32 15.76
N GLY A 227 -21.21 -6.19 16.97
CA GLY A 227 -21.06 -7.27 17.95
C GLY A 227 -19.77 -8.08 17.81
N LEU A 228 -18.76 -7.60 17.09
CA LEU A 228 -17.46 -8.25 17.03
C LEU A 228 -16.63 -7.90 18.26
N ALA A 229 -15.98 -8.90 18.86
CA ALA A 229 -15.00 -8.69 19.91
C ALA A 229 -13.78 -7.91 19.37
N PRO A 230 -13.09 -7.11 20.21
CA PRO A 230 -11.97 -6.27 19.77
C PRO A 230 -10.87 -7.04 19.03
N GLU A 231 -10.52 -8.24 19.46
CA GLU A 231 -9.53 -9.10 18.82
C GLU A 231 -9.97 -9.51 17.41
N ALA A 232 -11.25 -9.90 17.26
CA ALA A 232 -11.82 -10.29 15.97
C ALA A 232 -11.92 -9.08 15.03
N ALA A 233 -12.32 -7.92 15.55
CA ALA A 233 -12.39 -6.66 14.79
C ALA A 233 -11.01 -6.23 14.27
N LEU A 234 -9.97 -6.32 15.11
CA LEU A 234 -8.59 -6.04 14.72
C LEU A 234 -8.10 -7.02 13.65
N ALA A 235 -8.34 -8.32 13.84
CA ALA A 235 -7.95 -9.35 12.88
C ALA A 235 -8.68 -9.20 11.53
N ALA A 236 -9.93 -8.71 11.55
CA ALA A 236 -10.73 -8.46 10.35
C ALA A 236 -10.34 -7.18 9.60
N THR A 237 -9.43 -6.34 10.14
CA THR A 237 -9.09 -5.04 9.56
C THR A 237 -7.70 -5.03 8.94
N SER A 238 -7.61 -4.55 7.70
CA SER A 238 -6.35 -4.26 7.01
C SER A 238 -6.05 -2.76 7.03
N LEU A 239 -4.75 -2.43 7.00
CA LEU A 239 -4.24 -1.08 6.81
C LEU A 239 -3.77 -0.92 5.36
N CYS A 240 -4.08 0.20 4.73
CA CYS A 240 -3.66 0.47 3.36
C CYS A 240 -2.95 1.82 3.25
N LEU A 241 -1.74 1.79 2.73
CA LEU A 241 -0.87 2.95 2.59
C LEU A 241 -0.20 2.99 1.21
N SER A 242 0.17 4.18 0.79
CA SER A 242 0.97 4.39 -0.41
C SER A 242 2.45 4.12 -0.13
N ALA A 243 3.16 3.65 -1.15
CA ALA A 243 4.62 3.51 -1.15
C ALA A 243 5.18 4.31 -2.34
N ASP A 244 6.17 5.15 -2.10
CA ASP A 244 6.78 5.95 -3.15
C ASP A 244 8.29 5.70 -3.26
N GLN A 245 8.97 6.44 -4.16
CA GLN A 245 10.39 6.31 -4.39
C GLN A 245 11.26 6.82 -3.24
N ASN A 246 10.68 7.47 -2.22
CA ASN A 246 11.42 7.91 -1.04
C ASN A 246 11.60 6.71 -0.10
N GLN A 247 12.67 5.98 -0.33
CA GLN A 247 12.92 4.67 0.28
C GLN A 247 12.83 4.70 1.81
N PHE A 248 13.59 5.57 2.46
CA PHE A 248 13.70 5.56 3.92
C PHE A 248 12.43 6.05 4.59
N THR A 249 11.78 7.04 4.03
CA THR A 249 10.50 7.57 4.55
C THR A 249 9.40 6.53 4.38
N THR A 250 9.34 5.83 3.24
CA THR A 250 8.41 4.72 3.03
C THR A 250 8.63 3.58 4.03
N ILE A 251 9.89 3.15 4.27
CA ILE A 251 10.20 2.15 5.29
C ILE A 251 9.73 2.61 6.68
N ALA A 252 10.03 3.86 7.05
CA ALA A 252 9.63 4.44 8.33
C ALA A 252 8.11 4.48 8.49
N LYS A 253 7.38 4.91 7.45
CA LYS A 253 5.92 4.94 7.42
C LYS A 253 5.30 3.56 7.65
N MET A 254 5.76 2.52 6.95
CA MET A 254 5.25 1.15 7.12
C MET A 254 5.50 0.63 8.54
N ARG A 255 6.65 0.94 9.13
CA ARG A 255 6.96 0.60 10.53
C ARG A 255 6.09 1.37 11.52
N ALA A 256 5.88 2.67 11.29
CA ALA A 256 5.02 3.51 12.11
C ALA A 256 3.56 3.03 12.10
N ALA A 257 3.02 2.63 10.94
CA ALA A 257 1.68 2.07 10.83
C ALA A 257 1.48 0.84 11.72
N ARG A 258 2.45 -0.06 11.76
CA ARG A 258 2.40 -1.24 12.62
C ARG A 258 2.47 -0.88 14.13
N LEU A 259 3.26 0.13 14.48
CA LEU A 259 3.30 0.67 15.85
C LEU A 259 1.95 1.29 16.25
N ILE A 260 1.36 2.08 15.36
CA ILE A 260 0.03 2.68 15.56
C ILE A 260 -1.00 1.58 15.78
N PHE A 261 -1.03 0.55 14.92
CA PHE A 261 -1.95 -0.58 15.06
C PHE A 261 -1.81 -1.28 16.42
N ALA A 262 -0.60 -1.59 16.84
CA ALA A 262 -0.34 -2.22 18.15
C ALA A 262 -0.77 -1.32 19.32
N ARG A 263 -0.59 0.00 19.20
CA ARG A 263 -1.05 0.96 20.24
C ARG A 263 -2.57 1.07 20.28
N VAL A 264 -3.23 1.05 19.13
CA VAL A 264 -4.70 1.02 19.07
C VAL A 264 -5.23 -0.29 19.68
N ALA A 265 -4.63 -1.44 19.35
CA ALA A 265 -5.01 -2.73 19.93
C ALA A 265 -4.91 -2.69 21.46
N LEU A 266 -3.79 -2.19 21.99
CA LEU A 266 -3.60 -2.03 23.44
C LEU A 266 -4.66 -1.10 24.06
N ALA A 267 -5.03 -0.02 23.38
CA ALA A 267 -6.07 0.90 23.85
C ALA A 267 -7.48 0.27 23.84
N CYS A 268 -7.70 -0.72 22.97
CA CYS A 268 -8.92 -1.56 22.95
C CYS A 268 -8.87 -2.72 23.98
N GLY A 269 -7.85 -2.78 24.83
CA GLY A 269 -7.70 -3.84 25.84
C GLY A 269 -7.08 -5.14 25.33
N VAL A 270 -6.58 -5.18 24.09
CA VAL A 270 -5.96 -6.35 23.47
C VAL A 270 -4.46 -6.29 23.68
N ALA A 271 -3.97 -7.01 24.71
CA ALA A 271 -2.54 -7.03 25.06
C ALA A 271 -1.70 -7.74 24.01
N ASP A 272 -2.16 -8.90 23.54
CA ASP A 272 -1.54 -9.67 22.45
C ASP A 272 -2.19 -9.30 21.13
N SER A 273 -1.75 -8.16 20.58
CA SER A 273 -2.27 -7.66 19.30
C SER A 273 -2.06 -8.68 18.18
N PRO A 274 -3.10 -8.99 17.38
CA PRO A 274 -2.89 -9.74 16.15
C PRO A 274 -1.91 -8.97 15.24
N PRO A 275 -1.18 -9.68 14.36
CA PRO A 275 -0.30 -9.02 13.40
C PRO A 275 -1.09 -8.11 12.47
N ALA A 276 -0.62 -6.89 12.28
CA ALA A 276 -1.24 -5.94 11.35
C ALA A 276 -1.19 -6.46 9.91
N HIS A 277 -2.33 -6.55 9.25
CA HIS A 277 -2.41 -6.78 7.80
C HIS A 277 -2.12 -5.48 7.07
N LEU A 278 -0.85 -5.26 6.72
CA LEU A 278 -0.42 -4.04 6.06
C LEU A 278 -0.29 -4.25 4.55
N PHE A 279 -1.11 -3.53 3.80
CA PHE A 279 -1.12 -3.48 2.36
C PHE A 279 -0.49 -2.18 1.88
N ALA A 280 0.44 -2.27 0.95
CA ALA A 280 1.10 -1.12 0.33
C ALA A 280 0.82 -1.07 -1.17
N GLU A 281 0.42 0.09 -1.66
CA GLU A 281 0.26 0.36 -3.09
C GLU A 281 1.32 1.34 -3.56
N THR A 282 1.95 1.08 -4.71
CA THR A 282 2.87 2.06 -5.29
C THR A 282 2.14 3.36 -5.59
N SER A 283 2.73 4.46 -5.19
CA SER A 283 2.14 5.79 -5.28
C SER A 283 1.80 6.16 -6.72
N TYR A 284 0.55 6.52 -6.97
CA TYR A 284 0.13 6.98 -8.28
C TYR A 284 0.75 8.34 -8.64
N ARG A 285 0.87 9.25 -7.66
CA ARG A 285 1.43 10.61 -7.87
C ARG A 285 2.93 10.62 -8.22
N MET A 286 3.67 9.54 -7.95
CA MET A 286 5.08 9.45 -8.33
C MET A 286 5.30 9.09 -9.80
N LEU A 287 4.25 8.60 -10.48
CA LEU A 287 4.36 8.11 -11.85
C LEU A 287 4.39 9.26 -12.85
N THR A 288 5.15 9.08 -13.93
CA THR A 288 5.22 10.04 -15.05
C THR A 288 4.76 9.38 -16.33
N CYS A 289 4.06 10.15 -17.18
CA CYS A 289 3.73 9.74 -18.54
C CYS A 289 4.78 10.19 -19.56
N LEU A 290 5.71 11.07 -19.16
CA LEU A 290 6.75 11.61 -20.06
C LEU A 290 7.88 10.62 -20.30
N ASP A 291 8.17 9.79 -19.32
CA ASP A 291 9.23 8.78 -19.35
C ASP A 291 8.73 7.52 -18.61
N PRO A 292 8.05 6.61 -19.31
CA PRO A 292 7.49 5.41 -18.69
C PRO A 292 8.53 4.46 -18.11
N GLU A 293 9.73 4.40 -18.68
CA GLU A 293 10.81 3.53 -18.18
C GLU A 293 11.28 3.92 -16.79
N THR A 294 11.31 5.24 -16.49
CA THR A 294 11.61 5.73 -15.13
C THR A 294 10.65 5.18 -14.08
N ASN A 295 9.41 4.86 -14.45
CA ASN A 295 8.45 4.30 -13.51
C ASN A 295 8.83 2.88 -13.05
N ILE A 296 9.58 2.12 -13.85
CA ILE A 296 10.08 0.79 -13.45
C ILE A 296 10.99 0.94 -12.23
N LEU A 297 11.92 1.90 -12.27
CA LEU A 297 12.83 2.17 -11.16
C LEU A 297 12.08 2.66 -9.93
N ARG A 298 11.17 3.61 -10.10
CA ARG A 298 10.34 4.16 -9.00
C ARG A 298 9.50 3.08 -8.34
N ASN A 299 8.80 2.26 -9.13
CA ASN A 299 7.99 1.15 -8.61
C ASN A 299 8.86 0.11 -7.90
N THR A 300 10.04 -0.20 -8.43
CA THR A 300 10.98 -1.16 -7.80
C THR A 300 11.40 -0.69 -6.42
N ILE A 301 11.82 0.58 -6.29
CA ILE A 301 12.20 1.15 -4.99
C ILE A 301 11.00 1.19 -4.04
N ALA A 302 9.83 1.59 -4.51
CA ALA A 302 8.63 1.68 -3.69
C ALA A 302 8.20 0.31 -3.13
N VAL A 303 8.12 -0.73 -3.99
CA VAL A 303 7.77 -2.09 -3.59
C VAL A 303 8.79 -2.67 -2.62
N PHE A 304 10.09 -2.51 -2.91
CA PHE A 304 11.16 -2.95 -2.02
C PHE A 304 11.08 -2.28 -0.65
N SER A 305 10.88 -0.96 -0.62
CA SER A 305 10.76 -0.18 0.62
C SER A 305 9.57 -0.62 1.45
N ALA A 306 8.43 -0.85 0.82
CA ALA A 306 7.24 -1.37 1.48
C ALA A 306 7.49 -2.75 2.10
N GLY A 307 8.10 -3.68 1.36
CA GLY A 307 8.43 -5.02 1.84
C GLY A 307 9.40 -4.99 3.02
N VAL A 308 10.51 -4.24 2.93
CA VAL A 308 11.48 -4.06 4.02
C VAL A 308 10.85 -3.34 5.22
N GLY A 309 9.92 -2.42 4.98
CA GLY A 309 9.12 -1.74 6.00
C GLY A 309 8.16 -2.65 6.75
N GLY A 310 7.88 -3.83 6.19
CA GLY A 310 7.02 -4.86 6.79
C GLY A 310 5.60 -4.86 6.24
N ALA A 311 5.38 -4.29 5.05
CA ALA A 311 4.15 -4.53 4.31
C ALA A 311 4.10 -5.99 3.86
N ARG A 312 3.01 -6.67 4.14
CA ARG A 312 2.82 -8.06 3.74
C ARG A 312 2.42 -8.19 2.27
N HIS A 313 1.66 -7.23 1.79
CA HIS A 313 1.19 -7.17 0.42
C HIS A 313 1.71 -5.88 -0.23
N SER A 314 2.43 -6.02 -1.32
CA SER A 314 2.89 -4.88 -2.11
C SER A 314 2.28 -4.95 -3.50
N ARG A 315 1.57 -3.89 -3.91
CA ARG A 315 0.93 -3.76 -5.20
C ARG A 315 1.72 -2.80 -6.08
N SER A 316 2.09 -3.25 -7.26
CA SER A 316 2.62 -2.39 -8.30
C SER A 316 1.50 -1.90 -9.22
N SER A 317 1.43 -0.61 -9.45
CA SER A 317 0.64 -0.05 -10.55
C SER A 317 1.47 -0.19 -11.84
N GLY A 318 1.25 -1.27 -12.58
CA GLY A 318 2.09 -1.65 -13.71
C GLY A 318 2.08 -0.70 -14.90
N LYS A 319 1.09 0.19 -15.03
CA LYS A 319 0.98 1.11 -16.17
C LYS A 319 0.78 2.54 -15.67
N ALA A 320 1.65 3.45 -16.12
CA ALA A 320 1.40 4.87 -15.96
C ALA A 320 0.12 5.26 -16.73
N PRO A 321 -0.70 6.19 -16.21
CA PRO A 321 -1.81 6.73 -16.96
C PRO A 321 -1.32 7.30 -18.29
N GLY A 322 -1.90 6.86 -19.40
CA GLY A 322 -1.49 7.25 -20.75
C GLY A 322 -0.60 6.24 -21.47
N ALA A 323 0.01 5.25 -20.81
CA ALA A 323 0.76 4.20 -21.50
C ALA A 323 -0.16 3.25 -22.30
N GLN A 324 -1.44 3.15 -21.92
CA GLN A 324 -2.44 2.37 -22.67
C GLN A 324 -2.73 2.95 -24.06
N HIS A 325 -2.50 4.27 -24.26
CA HIS A 325 -2.69 4.91 -25.57
C HIS A 325 -1.45 4.91 -26.45
N ALA A 326 -0.28 4.55 -25.94
CA ALA A 326 0.95 4.47 -26.73
C ALA A 326 0.98 3.24 -27.66
N ASN A 327 0.17 2.23 -27.39
CA ASN A 327 0.04 1.01 -28.18
C ASN A 327 -1.24 0.94 -29.00
N ASP A 328 -1.86 2.08 -29.37
CA ASP A 328 -2.95 2.07 -30.36
C ASP A 328 -2.38 1.65 -31.70
N PRO A 329 -2.75 0.47 -32.24
CA PRO A 329 -2.24 -0.01 -33.55
C PRO A 329 -2.65 0.91 -34.71
N ARG A 330 -3.47 1.94 -34.47
CA ARG A 330 -3.91 2.91 -35.45
C ARG A 330 -3.03 4.18 -35.53
N GLY A 331 -1.90 4.21 -34.77
CA GLY A 331 -0.89 5.28 -34.91
C GLY A 331 -1.35 6.70 -34.57
N ARG A 332 -2.45 6.85 -33.82
CA ARG A 332 -2.91 8.17 -33.42
C ARG A 332 -2.03 8.73 -32.30
N LYS A 333 -1.29 9.77 -32.61
CA LYS A 333 -0.53 10.52 -31.58
C LYS A 333 -1.51 11.04 -30.51
N PRO A 334 -1.19 10.88 -29.22
CA PRO A 334 -2.06 11.40 -28.15
C PRO A 334 -2.27 12.90 -28.35
N SER A 335 -3.53 13.33 -28.40
CA SER A 335 -3.85 14.74 -28.50
C SER A 335 -3.35 15.47 -27.24
N ARG A 336 -2.79 16.68 -27.42
CA ARG A 336 -2.29 17.52 -26.30
C ARG A 336 -3.34 17.79 -25.20
N SER A 337 -4.62 17.50 -25.45
CA SER A 337 -5.72 17.64 -24.51
C SER A 337 -5.75 16.54 -23.44
N CYS A 338 -5.21 15.35 -23.71
CA CYS A 338 -5.18 14.24 -22.74
C CYS A 338 -4.24 14.52 -21.55
N CYS A 339 -3.22 15.33 -21.76
CA CYS A 339 -2.23 15.68 -20.73
C CYS A 339 -2.76 16.65 -19.65
N ARG A 340 -3.86 17.38 -19.90
CA ARG A 340 -4.39 18.40 -18.96
C ARG A 340 -5.25 17.81 -17.85
N SER A 341 -5.91 16.70 -18.09
CA SER A 341 -6.80 16.07 -17.10
C SER A 341 -6.11 15.00 -16.24
N CYS A 342 -5.01 14.40 -16.74
CA CYS A 342 -4.31 13.30 -16.06
C CYS A 342 -3.16 13.74 -15.15
N CYS A 343 -2.55 14.89 -15.45
CA CYS A 343 -1.53 15.49 -14.57
C CYS A 343 -2.17 16.69 -13.88
N GLY A 344 -2.40 16.63 -12.58
CA GLY A 344 -2.74 17.76 -11.73
C GLY A 344 -1.66 18.85 -11.68
N CYS A 345 -1.07 19.20 -12.83
CA CYS A 345 -0.14 20.30 -12.99
C CYS A 345 -0.91 21.61 -12.82
N ARG A 346 -1.14 22.03 -11.58
CA ARG A 346 -1.40 23.44 -11.28
C ARG A 346 -0.18 24.22 -11.76
N ARG A 347 -0.37 25.00 -12.81
CA ARG A 347 0.59 26.04 -13.16
C ARG A 347 0.71 26.97 -11.95
N TYR A 348 1.87 27.01 -11.34
CA TYR A 348 2.27 28.21 -10.62
C TYR A 348 2.29 29.33 -11.65
N ARG A 349 1.29 30.20 -11.61
CA ARG A 349 1.40 31.53 -12.21
C ARG A 349 2.31 32.28 -11.27
N GLY A 350 3.51 32.58 -11.73
CA GLY A 350 4.32 33.59 -11.11
C GLY A 350 3.51 34.89 -11.10
N ALA A 351 3.43 35.52 -9.96
CA ALA A 351 3.02 36.89 -9.86
C ALA A 351 4.16 37.73 -10.46
N ASP A 352 3.84 38.51 -11.51
CA ASP A 352 4.55 39.72 -11.82
C ASP A 352 4.19 40.78 -10.80
#